data_bd31485c3b0bfd033d27ae66bd1d2129
#
_entry.id   bd31485c3b0bfd033d27ae66bd1d2129
#
_cell.length_a   1.000
_cell.length_b   1.000
_cell.length_c   1.000
_cell.angle_alpha   90.00
_cell.angle_beta   90.00
_cell.angle_gamma   90.00
#
_symmetry.space_group_name_H-M   'P 1'
#
loop_
_entity.id
_entity.type
_entity.pdbx_description
1 polymer ?
#
loop_
_entity_poly.entity_id
_entity_poly.type
_entity_poly.pdbx_seq_one_letter_code
_entity_poly.pdbx_strand_id
1 'polypeptide(L)'
;MSTDGMTTAIKLAAKELGAGARGSTILYTAPNGNVLKAKISESTHPTANFMMTVWRIKGEKESKQFTVHSDLLATMLHSVAVEIWVFNRRNDLDTLEKGIDYLTELIGNSANAHKHGDLWVIDTGSKQFTIREGEDGYTVSLFNWCGVRLDTGHYATVKRSVEDIYWAWSHGFNNL
;
A
#
# COMPACT_ATOMS: atom_id res chain seq x y z
N MET A 1 -20.35 0.39 22.56
CA MET A 1 -21.18 0.76 21.39
C MET A 1 -22.07 -0.44 21.07
N SER A 2 -23.35 -0.21 20.80
CA SER A 2 -24.23 -1.30 20.37
C SER A 2 -23.85 -1.78 18.95
N THR A 3 -24.16 -3.03 18.63
CA THR A 3 -23.93 -3.61 17.29
C THR A 3 -24.59 -2.76 16.20
N ASP A 4 -25.77 -2.23 16.45
CA ASP A 4 -26.52 -1.38 15.52
C ASP A 4 -25.80 -0.05 15.26
N GLY A 5 -25.21 0.56 16.29
CA GLY A 5 -24.43 1.81 16.16
C GLY A 5 -23.17 1.59 15.34
N MET A 6 -22.46 0.50 15.55
CA MET A 6 -21.28 0.15 14.78
C MET A 6 -21.63 -0.10 13.32
N THR A 7 -22.67 -0.87 13.04
CA THR A 7 -23.11 -1.16 11.66
C THR A 7 -23.53 0.11 10.93
N THR A 8 -24.23 1.03 11.61
CA THR A 8 -24.60 2.32 11.03
C THR A 8 -23.39 3.19 10.67
N ALA A 9 -22.41 3.29 11.58
CA ALA A 9 -21.18 4.03 11.34
C ALA A 9 -20.38 3.45 10.16
N ILE A 10 -20.27 2.14 10.08
CA ILE A 10 -19.61 1.43 8.97
C ILE A 10 -20.31 1.73 7.64
N LYS A 11 -21.64 1.68 7.62
CA LYS A 11 -22.43 1.96 6.42
C LYS A 11 -22.26 3.39 5.92
N LEU A 12 -22.23 4.37 6.83
CA LEU A 12 -21.99 5.77 6.47
C LEU A 12 -20.58 5.98 5.93
N ALA A 13 -19.58 5.45 6.60
CA ALA A 13 -18.20 5.54 6.15
C ALA A 13 -17.98 4.88 4.78
N ALA A 14 -18.56 3.71 4.55
CA ALA A 14 -18.48 3.02 3.26
C ALA A 14 -19.07 3.89 2.14
N LYS A 15 -20.20 4.53 2.38
CA LYS A 15 -20.84 5.42 1.40
C LYS A 15 -19.93 6.60 1.04
N GLU A 16 -19.29 7.23 2.01
CA GLU A 16 -18.35 8.34 1.78
C GLU A 16 -17.12 7.90 0.97
N LEU A 17 -16.70 6.65 1.13
CA LEU A 17 -15.55 6.06 0.42
C LEU A 17 -15.91 5.50 -0.97
N GLY A 18 -17.16 5.62 -1.40
CA GLY A 18 -17.62 5.00 -2.65
C GLY A 18 -17.63 3.48 -2.61
N ALA A 19 -17.78 2.90 -1.42
CA ALA A 19 -17.81 1.46 -1.18
C ALA A 19 -19.21 1.00 -0.76
N GLY A 20 -19.46 -0.30 -0.88
CA GLY A 20 -20.64 -0.95 -0.29
C GLY A 20 -20.35 -1.44 1.13
N ALA A 21 -21.42 -1.58 1.93
CA ALA A 21 -21.33 -2.20 3.24
C ALA A 21 -22.40 -3.28 3.39
N ARG A 22 -21.99 -4.39 3.98
CA ARG A 22 -22.87 -5.50 4.34
C ARG A 22 -22.58 -5.91 5.77
N GLY A 23 -23.47 -5.50 6.69
CA GLY A 23 -23.22 -5.66 8.13
C GLY A 23 -21.97 -4.90 8.56
N SER A 24 -21.00 -5.61 9.10
CA SER A 24 -19.72 -5.07 9.54
C SER A 24 -18.59 -5.17 8.49
N THR A 25 -18.95 -5.50 7.26
CA THR A 25 -17.99 -5.67 6.16
C THR A 25 -18.13 -4.57 5.14
N ILE A 26 -17.01 -3.90 4.81
CA ILE A 26 -16.90 -2.92 3.73
C ILE A 26 -16.31 -3.62 2.51
N LEU A 27 -16.94 -3.40 1.34
CA LEU A 27 -16.49 -3.91 0.06
C LEU A 27 -16.26 -2.75 -0.90
N TYR A 28 -15.02 -2.57 -1.31
CA TYR A 28 -14.64 -1.58 -2.30
C TYR A 28 -14.22 -2.28 -3.60
N THR A 29 -14.85 -1.91 -4.71
CA THR A 29 -14.50 -2.42 -6.04
C THR A 29 -13.72 -1.36 -6.81
N ALA A 30 -12.49 -1.68 -7.18
CA ALA A 30 -11.67 -0.81 -8.01
C ALA A 30 -12.15 -0.82 -9.47
N PRO A 31 -11.77 0.19 -10.29
CA PRO A 31 -12.16 0.25 -11.71
C PRO A 31 -11.78 -0.99 -12.54
N ASN A 32 -10.72 -1.69 -12.16
CA ASN A 32 -10.28 -2.94 -12.82
C ASN A 32 -11.06 -4.20 -12.36
N GLY A 33 -12.06 -4.06 -11.50
CA GLY A 33 -12.87 -5.15 -10.97
C GLY A 33 -12.30 -5.87 -9.74
N ASN A 34 -11.07 -5.60 -9.32
CA ASN A 34 -10.51 -6.15 -8.09
C ASN A 34 -11.23 -5.56 -6.86
N VAL A 35 -11.38 -6.36 -5.81
CA VAL A 35 -12.12 -5.96 -4.61
C VAL A 35 -11.22 -5.95 -3.39
N LEU A 36 -11.35 -4.89 -2.59
CA LEU A 36 -10.85 -4.81 -1.22
C LEU A 36 -12.00 -5.09 -0.26
N LYS A 37 -11.82 -6.07 0.62
CA LYS A 37 -12.78 -6.40 1.67
C LYS A 37 -12.18 -6.10 3.02
N ALA A 38 -12.87 -5.31 3.84
CA ALA A 38 -12.48 -5.02 5.22
C ALA A 38 -13.62 -5.39 6.17
N LYS A 39 -13.37 -6.29 7.10
CA LYS A 39 -14.34 -6.69 8.14
C LYS A 39 -13.90 -6.14 9.48
N ILE A 40 -14.78 -5.40 10.12
CA ILE A 40 -14.59 -4.87 11.48
C ILE A 40 -15.42 -5.69 12.45
N SER A 41 -14.80 -6.15 13.52
CA SER A 41 -15.45 -6.95 14.55
C SER A 41 -14.92 -6.58 15.94
N GLU A 42 -15.53 -7.11 16.99
CA GLU A 42 -14.96 -7.02 18.32
C GLU A 42 -13.60 -7.73 18.37
N SER A 43 -12.65 -7.10 19.03
CA SER A 43 -11.32 -7.68 19.21
C SER A 43 -11.31 -8.74 20.30
N THR A 44 -10.54 -9.79 20.06
CA THR A 44 -10.17 -10.77 21.10
C THR A 44 -8.91 -10.37 21.85
N HIS A 45 -8.26 -9.28 21.43
CA HIS A 45 -7.05 -8.77 22.09
C HIS A 45 -7.41 -8.04 23.38
N PRO A 46 -6.70 -8.28 24.50
CA PRO A 46 -7.06 -7.73 25.82
C PRO A 46 -7.01 -6.20 25.92
N THR A 47 -6.28 -5.53 25.03
CA THR A 47 -6.08 -4.07 25.06
C THR A 47 -6.76 -3.33 23.91
N ALA A 48 -7.59 -3.98 23.12
CA ALA A 48 -8.27 -3.38 21.97
C ALA A 48 -9.73 -3.78 21.91
N ASN A 49 -10.61 -2.83 21.57
CA ASN A 49 -12.05 -3.08 21.45
C ASN A 49 -12.45 -3.60 20.07
N PHE A 50 -11.71 -3.23 19.03
CA PHE A 50 -12.02 -3.54 17.65
C PHE A 50 -10.86 -4.23 16.93
N MET A 51 -11.24 -5.09 16.00
CA MET A 51 -10.34 -5.79 15.10
C MET A 51 -10.80 -5.57 13.66
N MET A 52 -9.88 -5.25 12.77
CA MET A 52 -10.13 -5.17 11.33
C MET A 52 -9.27 -6.20 10.61
N THR A 53 -9.89 -7.00 9.77
CA THR A 53 -9.17 -7.90 8.86
C THR A 53 -9.43 -7.47 7.43
N VAL A 54 -8.38 -7.43 6.64
CA VAL A 54 -8.40 -6.98 5.25
C VAL A 54 -8.05 -8.14 4.32
N TRP A 55 -8.83 -8.29 3.26
CA TRP A 55 -8.61 -9.24 2.17
C TRP A 55 -8.58 -8.51 0.84
N ARG A 56 -7.87 -9.07 -0.11
CA ARG A 56 -7.95 -8.71 -1.53
C ARG A 56 -8.58 -9.86 -2.30
N ILE A 57 -9.51 -9.51 -3.19
CA ILE A 57 -10.22 -10.46 -4.02
C ILE A 57 -9.93 -10.13 -5.48
N LYS A 58 -9.37 -11.09 -6.20
CA LYS A 58 -9.10 -11.02 -7.62
C LYS A 58 -9.79 -12.19 -8.31
N GLY A 59 -10.87 -11.90 -9.04
CA GLY A 59 -11.73 -12.96 -9.57
C GLY A 59 -12.33 -13.80 -8.44
N GLU A 60 -12.09 -15.09 -8.45
CA GLU A 60 -12.53 -16.03 -7.40
C GLU A 60 -11.52 -16.20 -6.25
N LYS A 61 -10.31 -15.65 -6.41
CA LYS A 61 -9.24 -15.79 -5.42
C LYS A 61 -9.33 -14.70 -4.37
N GLU A 62 -9.50 -15.12 -3.12
CA GLU A 62 -9.46 -14.28 -1.92
C GLU A 62 -8.14 -14.49 -1.16
N SER A 63 -7.44 -13.42 -0.84
CA SER A 63 -6.17 -13.46 -0.10
C SER A 63 -6.22 -12.52 1.10
N LYS A 64 -6.07 -13.08 2.31
CA LYS A 64 -5.95 -12.30 3.53
C LYS A 64 -4.64 -11.52 3.52
N GLN A 65 -4.72 -10.22 3.78
CA GLN A 65 -3.54 -9.33 3.80
C GLN A 65 -2.99 -9.17 5.21
N PHE A 66 -3.82 -8.67 6.13
CA PHE A 66 -3.42 -8.42 7.52
C PHE A 66 -4.63 -8.27 8.44
N THR A 67 -4.35 -8.27 9.73
CA THR A 67 -5.30 -7.93 10.79
C THR A 67 -4.68 -6.86 11.69
N VAL A 68 -5.45 -5.85 12.04
CA VAL A 68 -5.07 -4.78 12.98
C VAL A 68 -6.08 -4.65 14.10
N HIS A 69 -5.65 -4.13 15.24
CA HIS A 69 -6.46 -3.92 16.43
C HIS A 69 -6.42 -2.45 16.85
N SER A 70 -7.53 -1.93 17.35
CA SER A 70 -7.61 -0.56 17.88
C SER A 70 -8.73 -0.43 18.91
N ASP A 71 -8.60 0.54 19.80
CA ASP A 71 -9.64 0.89 20.77
C ASP A 71 -10.77 1.71 20.16
N LEU A 72 -10.52 2.38 19.04
CA LEU A 72 -11.43 3.34 18.44
C LEU A 72 -11.93 2.87 17.07
N LEU A 73 -13.24 2.85 16.90
CA LEU A 73 -13.88 2.56 15.62
C LEU A 73 -13.47 3.57 14.55
N ALA A 74 -13.36 4.86 14.90
CA ALA A 74 -12.90 5.90 13.97
C ALA A 74 -11.52 5.62 13.39
N THR A 75 -10.59 5.10 14.18
CA THR A 75 -9.27 4.67 13.73
C THR A 75 -9.36 3.52 12.74
N MET A 76 -10.24 2.56 12.97
CA MET A 76 -10.48 1.45 12.04
C MET A 76 -11.03 1.96 10.70
N LEU A 77 -12.03 2.85 10.72
CA LEU A 77 -12.63 3.40 9.52
C LEU A 77 -11.62 4.27 8.73
N HIS A 78 -10.78 5.04 9.42
CA HIS A 78 -9.68 5.77 8.78
C HIS A 78 -8.68 4.81 8.11
N SER A 79 -8.34 3.71 8.76
CA SER A 79 -7.47 2.67 8.18
C SER A 79 -8.07 2.06 6.92
N VAL A 80 -9.39 1.85 6.87
CA VAL A 80 -10.07 1.40 5.63
C VAL A 80 -9.89 2.42 4.50
N ALA A 81 -10.05 3.72 4.79
CA ALA A 81 -9.86 4.78 3.79
C ALA A 81 -8.42 4.79 3.23
N VAL A 82 -7.43 4.66 4.09
CA VAL A 82 -6.01 4.55 3.70
C VAL A 82 -5.78 3.31 2.84
N GLU A 83 -6.34 2.17 3.23
CA GLU A 83 -6.20 0.92 2.46
C GLU A 83 -6.86 1.01 1.07
N ILE A 84 -8.01 1.65 0.95
CA ILE A 84 -8.65 1.91 -0.35
C ILE A 84 -7.76 2.79 -1.23
N TRP A 85 -7.19 3.85 -0.66
CA TRP A 85 -6.27 4.73 -1.37
C TRP A 85 -5.04 3.97 -1.89
N VAL A 86 -4.39 3.19 -1.02
CA VAL A 86 -3.25 2.34 -1.39
C VAL A 86 -3.63 1.30 -2.44
N PHE A 87 -4.80 0.68 -2.29
CA PHE A 87 -5.31 -0.32 -3.22
C PHE A 87 -5.53 0.25 -4.63
N ASN A 88 -6.12 1.44 -4.73
CA ASN A 88 -6.30 2.12 -6.01
C ASN A 88 -4.96 2.48 -6.65
N ARG A 89 -4.03 3.01 -5.89
CA ARG A 89 -2.71 3.37 -6.39
C ARG A 89 -1.94 2.16 -6.91
N ARG A 90 -1.97 1.05 -6.18
CA ARG A 90 -1.31 -0.19 -6.59
C ARG A 90 -1.91 -0.82 -7.85
N ASN A 91 -3.21 -0.70 -8.02
CA ASN A 91 -3.89 -1.24 -9.21
C ASN A 91 -3.59 -0.43 -10.48
N ASP A 92 -3.12 0.80 -10.34
CA ASP A 92 -2.83 1.72 -11.45
C ASP A 92 -1.32 1.85 -11.74
N LEU A 93 -0.48 0.97 -11.21
CA LEU A 93 0.97 0.97 -11.41
C LEU A 93 1.35 0.24 -12.71
N ASP A 94 0.92 0.75 -13.85
CA ASP A 94 1.19 0.19 -15.17
C ASP A 94 2.38 0.87 -15.88
N THR A 95 2.78 2.07 -15.44
CA THR A 95 3.94 2.79 -15.96
C THR A 95 4.95 3.10 -14.86
N LEU A 96 6.21 3.28 -15.25
CA LEU A 96 7.28 3.59 -14.31
C LEU A 96 7.05 4.95 -13.62
N GLU A 97 6.57 5.96 -14.36
CA GLU A 97 6.22 7.28 -13.81
C GLU A 97 5.18 7.18 -12.70
N LYS A 98 4.10 6.44 -12.91
CA LYS A 98 3.08 6.20 -11.88
C LYS A 98 3.65 5.47 -10.67
N GLY A 99 4.53 4.51 -10.88
CA GLY A 99 5.22 3.79 -9.81
C GLY A 99 6.11 4.71 -8.98
N ILE A 100 6.85 5.59 -9.61
CA ILE A 100 7.71 6.57 -8.94
C ILE A 100 6.87 7.58 -8.14
N ASP A 101 5.80 8.11 -8.71
CA ASP A 101 4.88 9.02 -8.02
C ASP A 101 4.26 8.36 -6.78
N TYR A 102 3.81 7.12 -6.91
CA TYR A 102 3.30 6.33 -5.80
C TYR A 102 4.35 6.15 -4.68
N LEU A 103 5.57 5.79 -5.05
CA LEU A 103 6.66 5.57 -4.11
C LEU A 103 7.04 6.86 -3.36
N THR A 104 7.13 7.99 -4.07
CA THR A 104 7.45 9.28 -3.44
C THR A 104 6.36 9.76 -2.49
N GLU A 105 5.09 9.51 -2.81
CA GLU A 105 3.98 9.79 -1.89
C GLU A 105 4.04 8.92 -0.62
N LEU A 106 4.37 7.63 -0.76
CA LEU A 106 4.51 6.72 0.39
C LEU A 106 5.67 7.11 1.32
N ILE A 107 6.82 7.46 0.75
CA ILE A 107 8.01 7.87 1.52
C ILE A 107 7.79 9.27 2.13
N GLY A 108 7.08 10.13 1.42
CA GLY A 108 6.75 11.47 1.88
C GLY A 108 7.85 12.50 1.62
N ASN A 109 7.94 13.51 2.48
CA ASN A 109 8.79 14.70 2.25
C ASN A 109 10.30 14.43 2.18
N SER A 110 10.77 13.26 2.61
CA SER A 110 12.17 12.87 2.50
C SER A 110 12.57 12.33 1.13
N ALA A 111 11.59 12.04 0.28
CA ALA A 111 11.84 11.51 -1.05
C ALA A 111 11.90 12.61 -2.11
N ASN A 112 12.91 12.53 -2.96
CA ASN A 112 13.05 13.35 -4.16
C ASN A 112 13.37 12.44 -5.34
N ALA A 113 12.52 12.46 -6.36
CA ALA A 113 12.72 11.67 -7.57
C ALA A 113 12.98 12.57 -8.78
N HIS A 114 13.96 12.21 -9.59
CA HIS A 114 14.28 12.90 -10.83
C HIS A 114 14.79 11.92 -11.87
N LYS A 115 14.66 12.30 -13.13
CA LYS A 115 15.03 11.47 -14.28
C LYS A 115 16.29 11.97 -14.94
N HIS A 116 17.25 11.07 -15.17
CA HIS A 116 18.42 11.29 -15.98
C HIS A 116 18.43 10.34 -17.18
N GLY A 117 18.02 10.82 -18.34
CA GLY A 117 17.84 9.97 -19.52
C GLY A 117 16.77 8.90 -19.29
N ASP A 118 17.15 7.64 -19.32
CA ASP A 118 16.29 6.48 -19.05
C ASP A 118 16.35 6.00 -17.57
N LEU A 119 17.16 6.65 -16.75
CA LEU A 119 17.39 6.30 -15.37
C LEU A 119 16.59 7.21 -14.43
N TRP A 120 15.74 6.62 -13.59
CA TRP A 120 15.15 7.31 -12.46
C TRP A 120 16.04 7.22 -11.23
N VAL A 121 16.21 8.34 -10.54
CA VAL A 121 16.96 8.45 -9.29
C VAL A 121 15.99 8.89 -8.20
N ILE A 122 15.93 8.13 -7.13
CA ILE A 122 15.08 8.39 -5.97
C ILE A 122 15.99 8.57 -4.76
N ASP A 123 16.10 9.81 -4.29
CA ASP A 123 16.88 10.16 -3.11
C ASP A 123 15.98 10.23 -1.89
N THR A 124 16.33 9.49 -0.84
CA THR A 124 15.59 9.45 0.42
C THR A 124 16.35 10.12 1.58
N GLY A 125 17.43 10.82 1.26
CA GLY A 125 18.32 11.46 2.23
C GLY A 125 19.40 10.53 2.76
N SER A 126 19.05 9.35 3.24
CA SER A 126 20.00 8.36 3.77
C SER A 126 20.47 7.34 2.73
N LYS A 127 19.62 7.07 1.75
CA LYS A 127 19.87 6.10 0.67
C LYS A 127 19.38 6.65 -0.65
N GLN A 128 19.96 6.18 -1.73
CA GLN A 128 19.56 6.50 -3.08
C GLN A 128 19.20 5.21 -3.80
N PHE A 129 18.08 5.22 -4.48
CA PHE A 129 17.65 4.13 -5.36
C PHE A 129 17.69 4.63 -6.81
N THR A 130 18.08 3.75 -7.71
CA THR A 130 17.94 3.99 -9.14
C THR A 130 17.08 2.90 -9.75
N ILE A 131 16.27 3.27 -10.74
CA ILE A 131 15.44 2.33 -11.47
C ILE A 131 15.53 2.62 -12.97
N ARG A 132 15.76 1.57 -13.75
CA ARG A 132 15.83 1.62 -15.21
C ARG A 132 14.94 0.56 -15.80
N GLU A 133 14.16 0.94 -16.79
CA GLU A 133 13.42 0.01 -17.64
C GLU A 133 14.35 -0.61 -18.68
N GLY A 134 14.31 -1.92 -18.84
CA GLY A 134 15.03 -2.70 -19.83
C GLY A 134 14.09 -3.55 -20.67
N GLU A 135 14.65 -4.36 -21.56
CA GLU A 135 13.84 -5.23 -22.44
C GLU A 135 13.03 -6.28 -21.66
N ASP A 136 13.57 -6.79 -20.57
CA ASP A 136 12.99 -7.87 -19.77
C ASP A 136 12.41 -7.41 -18.42
N GLY A 137 12.21 -6.13 -18.23
CA GLY A 137 11.66 -5.58 -16.98
C GLY A 137 12.48 -4.40 -16.42
N TYR A 138 12.64 -4.38 -15.12
CA TYR A 138 13.19 -3.24 -14.39
C TYR A 138 14.39 -3.65 -13.56
N THR A 139 15.46 -2.87 -13.64
CA THR A 139 16.64 -3.02 -12.79
C THR A 139 16.65 -1.92 -11.73
N VAL A 140 16.67 -2.32 -10.47
CA VAL A 140 16.73 -1.41 -9.32
C VAL A 140 18.09 -1.57 -8.65
N SER A 141 18.77 -0.46 -8.37
CA SER A 141 20.02 -0.46 -7.59
C SER A 141 19.88 0.42 -6.37
N LEU A 142 20.46 -0.03 -5.27
CA LEU A 142 20.50 0.67 -3.99
C LEU A 142 21.92 1.18 -3.73
N PHE A 143 22.03 2.45 -3.35
CA PHE A 143 23.30 3.11 -3.00
C PHE A 143 23.22 3.70 -1.59
N ASN A 144 24.33 3.70 -0.88
CA ASN A 144 24.45 4.45 0.35
C ASN A 144 24.68 5.95 0.09
N TRP A 145 24.71 6.74 1.15
CA TRP A 145 24.95 8.19 1.07
C TRP A 145 26.32 8.59 0.47
N CYS A 146 27.30 7.67 0.47
CA CYS A 146 28.62 7.86 -0.15
C CYS A 146 28.64 7.48 -1.64
N GLY A 147 27.52 7.05 -2.22
CA GLY A 147 27.43 6.63 -3.61
C GLY A 147 27.96 5.23 -3.89
N VAL A 148 28.19 4.41 -2.86
CA VAL A 148 28.57 3.01 -3.01
C VAL A 148 27.35 2.16 -3.24
N ARG A 149 27.34 1.37 -4.32
CA ARG A 149 26.27 0.44 -4.61
C ARG A 149 26.25 -0.69 -3.58
N LEU A 150 25.12 -0.86 -2.91
CA LEU A 150 24.92 -1.88 -1.88
C LEU A 150 24.27 -3.13 -2.44
N ASP A 151 23.30 -2.97 -3.36
CA ASP A 151 22.56 -4.09 -3.94
C ASP A 151 21.95 -3.75 -5.29
N THR A 152 21.55 -4.78 -6.04
CA THR A 152 20.84 -4.66 -7.32
C THR A 152 19.81 -5.78 -7.42
N GLY A 153 18.58 -5.41 -7.77
CA GLY A 153 17.48 -6.35 -8.01
C GLY A 153 16.91 -6.21 -9.42
N HIS A 154 16.35 -7.29 -9.94
CA HIS A 154 15.67 -7.35 -11.24
C HIS A 154 14.20 -7.74 -11.03
N TYR A 155 13.28 -7.01 -11.65
CA TYR A 155 11.85 -7.17 -11.44
C TYR A 155 11.10 -7.17 -12.75
N ALA A 156 10.10 -8.03 -12.86
CA ALA A 156 9.29 -8.13 -14.08
C ALA A 156 8.26 -6.99 -14.22
N THR A 157 7.88 -6.34 -13.12
CA THR A 157 6.81 -5.33 -13.10
C THR A 157 7.20 -4.09 -12.31
N VAL A 158 6.63 -2.94 -12.68
CA VAL A 158 6.75 -1.68 -11.91
C VAL A 158 6.29 -1.88 -10.47
N LYS A 159 5.13 -2.51 -10.30
CA LYS A 159 4.57 -2.76 -8.97
C LYS A 159 5.55 -3.47 -8.04
N ARG A 160 6.18 -4.54 -8.51
CA ARG A 160 7.15 -5.29 -7.70
C ARG A 160 8.39 -4.47 -7.39
N SER A 161 8.88 -3.71 -8.36
CA SER A 161 10.03 -2.83 -8.20
C SER A 161 9.80 -1.80 -7.08
N VAL A 162 8.68 -1.09 -7.12
CA VAL A 162 8.38 -0.04 -6.12
C VAL A 162 8.05 -0.61 -4.75
N GLU A 163 7.42 -1.78 -4.69
CA GLU A 163 7.14 -2.47 -3.43
C GLU A 163 8.44 -2.88 -2.72
N ASP A 164 9.41 -3.40 -3.43
CA ASP A 164 10.69 -3.81 -2.86
C ASP A 164 11.57 -2.61 -2.47
N ILE A 165 11.53 -1.51 -3.25
CA ILE A 165 12.19 -0.25 -2.84
C ILE A 165 11.58 0.27 -1.54
N TYR A 166 10.25 0.34 -1.45
CA TYR A 166 9.57 0.80 -0.24
C TYR A 166 9.89 -0.10 0.96
N TRP A 167 9.90 -1.41 0.76
CA TRP A 167 10.25 -2.36 1.81
C TRP A 167 11.69 -2.16 2.29
N ALA A 168 12.67 -2.05 1.38
CA ALA A 168 14.06 -1.81 1.71
C ALA A 168 14.26 -0.48 2.45
N TRP A 169 13.56 0.57 2.01
CA TRP A 169 13.59 1.86 2.69
C TRP A 169 12.98 1.81 4.09
N SER A 170 11.79 1.24 4.22
CA SER A 170 11.02 1.24 5.49
C SER A 170 11.63 0.34 6.56
N HIS A 171 12.32 -0.73 6.19
CA HIS A 171 12.99 -1.65 7.11
C HIS A 171 14.45 -1.30 7.37
N GLY A 172 15.01 -0.33 6.67
CA GLY A 172 16.41 0.07 6.80
C GLY A 172 17.42 -0.97 6.31
N PHE A 173 16.98 -1.98 5.54
CA PHE A 173 17.85 -2.99 4.97
C PHE A 173 18.61 -2.47 3.74
N ASN A 174 19.79 -3.06 3.51
CA ASN A 174 20.64 -2.79 2.36
C ASN A 174 20.43 -3.81 1.22
N ASN A 175 19.38 -4.61 1.28
CA ASN A 175 19.06 -5.67 0.32
C ASN A 175 17.76 -5.35 -0.43
N LEU A 176 17.75 -5.68 -1.69
CA LEU A 176 16.58 -5.60 -2.58
C LEU A 176 16.00 -6.97 -2.89
#